data_6d2d3d8401e33fb3fc51d23f77286a8c
#
_entry.id   6d2d3d8401e33fb3fc51d23f77286a8c
#
_cell.length_a   1.000
_cell.length_b   1.000
_cell.length_c   1.000
_cell.angle_alpha   90.00
_cell.angle_beta   90.00
_cell.angle_gamma   90.00
#
_symmetry.space_group_name_H-M   'P 1'
#
loop_
_entity.id
_entity.type
_entity.pdbx_description
1 polymer ?
#
loop_
_entity_poly.entity_id
_entity_poly.type
_entity_poly.pdbx_seq_one_letter_code
_entity_poly.pdbx_strand_id
1 'polypeptide(L)'
;MRFNKISPYYSVASQISQADISKIVNGGFKSIICNRPDYENSEDLQTAIIKAATLEAGLEFAENIFDGSSFGSDKITIQTDLIKKLPNPILAYCTSGARSALIWAFANAGIIEVDKILTMIREAGYQLDHLRDQLEQLARTRAID
;
A
#
# COMPACT_ATOMS: atom_id res chain seq x y z
N MET A 1 -5.92 -0.46 16.79
CA MET A 1 -5.48 -0.39 15.39
C MET A 1 -4.15 -1.08 15.22
N ARG A 2 -3.98 -1.80 14.13
CA ARG A 2 -2.78 -2.60 13.88
C ARG A 2 -2.12 -2.19 12.57
N PHE A 3 -0.80 -1.97 12.62
CA PHE A 3 0.02 -1.73 11.45
C PHE A 3 0.85 -2.98 11.16
N ASN A 4 0.80 -3.48 9.93
CA ASN A 4 1.61 -4.62 9.52
C ASN A 4 2.80 -4.10 8.72
N LYS A 5 3.95 -4.04 9.36
CA LYS A 5 5.18 -3.50 8.77
C LYS A 5 5.75 -4.47 7.74
N ILE A 6 5.91 -4.02 6.50
CA ILE A 6 6.54 -4.79 5.44
C ILE A 6 8.02 -4.42 5.31
N SER A 7 8.33 -3.13 5.36
CA SER A 7 9.70 -2.61 5.36
C SER A 7 9.79 -1.45 6.34
N PRO A 8 11.00 -0.93 6.64
CA PRO A 8 11.12 0.26 7.48
C PRO A 8 10.35 1.47 6.95
N TYR A 9 10.03 1.48 5.66
CA TYR A 9 9.43 2.64 4.98
C TYR A 9 7.97 2.44 4.58
N TYR A 10 7.42 1.23 4.75
CA TYR A 10 6.08 0.92 4.25
C TYR A 10 5.40 -0.10 5.14
N SER A 11 4.22 0.27 5.62
CA SER A 11 3.34 -0.61 6.39
C SER A 11 1.97 -0.64 5.75
N VAL A 12 1.21 -1.69 6.03
CA VAL A 12 -0.16 -1.82 5.53
C VAL A 12 -1.12 -2.01 6.68
N ALA A 13 -2.37 -1.65 6.45
CA ALA A 13 -3.43 -1.74 7.44
C ALA A 13 -4.77 -2.08 6.79
N SER A 14 -5.68 -2.65 7.58
CA SER A 14 -7.08 -2.74 7.21
C SER A 14 -7.68 -1.34 7.18
N GLN A 15 -8.95 -1.22 6.76
CA GLN A 15 -9.63 0.07 6.65
C GLN A 15 -9.44 0.91 7.93
N ILE A 16 -9.01 2.14 7.73
CA ILE A 16 -8.82 3.12 8.81
C ILE A 16 -10.02 4.06 8.89
N SER A 17 -10.20 4.70 10.05
CA SER A 17 -11.23 5.69 10.31
C SER A 17 -10.57 7.01 10.72
N GLN A 18 -11.38 8.07 10.84
CA GLN A 18 -10.90 9.35 11.35
C GLN A 18 -10.28 9.22 12.75
N ALA A 19 -10.87 8.37 13.59
CA ALA A 19 -10.37 8.13 14.94
C ALA A 19 -8.99 7.49 14.98
N ASP A 20 -8.57 6.83 13.91
CA ASP A 20 -7.27 6.16 13.83
C ASP A 20 -6.13 7.12 13.48
N ILE A 21 -6.42 8.30 12.96
CA ILE A 21 -5.40 9.22 12.43
C ILE A 21 -4.38 9.60 13.52
N SER A 22 -4.83 9.86 14.75
CA SER A 22 -3.90 10.20 15.83
C SER A 22 -2.91 9.07 16.13
N LYS A 23 -3.36 7.83 16.05
CA LYS A 23 -2.49 6.66 16.24
C LYS A 23 -1.48 6.53 15.10
N ILE A 24 -1.90 6.87 13.90
CA ILE A 24 -1.02 6.85 12.72
C ILE A 24 0.07 7.92 12.85
N VAL A 25 -0.30 9.12 13.27
CA VAL A 25 0.66 10.20 13.54
C VAL A 25 1.65 9.77 14.63
N ASN A 26 1.15 9.20 15.72
CA ASN A 26 1.97 8.74 16.84
C ASN A 26 2.88 7.57 16.44
N GLY A 27 2.48 6.80 15.43
CA GLY A 27 3.29 5.73 14.87
C GLY A 27 4.46 6.21 14.01
N GLY A 28 4.56 7.52 13.78
CA GLY A 28 5.66 8.11 13.03
C GLY A 28 5.45 8.20 11.52
N PHE A 29 4.28 7.80 11.02
CA PHE A 29 3.99 7.84 9.60
C PHE A 29 3.92 9.27 9.07
N LYS A 30 4.36 9.46 7.84
CA LYS A 30 4.37 10.78 7.17
C LYS A 30 3.34 10.86 6.05
N SER A 31 2.93 9.72 5.51
CA SER A 31 2.00 9.65 4.37
C SER A 31 1.03 8.50 4.50
N ILE A 32 -0.15 8.66 3.91
CA ILE A 32 -1.16 7.61 3.82
C ILE A 32 -1.53 7.42 2.35
N ILE A 33 -1.62 6.17 1.91
CA ILE A 33 -2.12 5.79 0.58
C ILE A 33 -3.41 5.01 0.75
N CYS A 34 -4.46 5.40 0.03
CA CYS A 34 -5.70 4.64 -0.04
C CYS A 34 -5.71 3.77 -1.30
N ASN A 35 -5.87 2.46 -1.10
CA ASN A 35 -6.01 1.50 -2.20
C ASN A 35 -7.43 0.92 -2.32
N ARG A 36 -8.37 1.38 -1.50
CA ARG A 36 -9.72 0.81 -1.43
C ARG A 36 -10.76 1.67 -2.12
N PRO A 37 -11.57 1.11 -3.04
CA PRO A 37 -12.66 1.84 -3.69
C PRO A 37 -13.75 2.27 -2.70
N ASP A 38 -14.32 3.46 -2.93
CA ASP A 38 -15.38 4.01 -2.08
C ASP A 38 -16.65 3.18 -2.07
N TYR A 39 -16.96 2.49 -3.19
CA TYR A 39 -18.18 1.68 -3.27
C TYR A 39 -18.16 0.49 -2.30
N GLU A 40 -17.01 0.17 -1.72
CA GLU A 40 -16.89 -0.89 -0.71
C GLU A 40 -17.15 -0.38 0.71
N ASN A 41 -17.32 0.93 0.89
CA ASN A 41 -17.36 1.57 2.20
C ASN A 41 -18.64 2.32 2.50
N SER A 42 -19.00 2.38 3.79
CA SER A 42 -19.98 3.33 4.29
C SER A 42 -19.42 4.75 4.15
N GLU A 43 -20.33 5.74 4.21
CA GLU A 43 -20.02 7.14 3.94
C GLU A 43 -18.89 7.70 4.81
N ASP A 44 -18.88 7.36 6.09
CA ASP A 44 -17.89 7.85 7.06
C ASP A 44 -16.47 7.32 6.83
N LEU A 45 -16.32 6.28 6.02
CA LEU A 45 -15.02 5.67 5.70
C LEU A 45 -14.56 5.95 4.28
N GLN A 46 -15.31 6.75 3.52
CA GLN A 46 -14.94 7.03 2.13
C GLN A 46 -13.69 7.91 2.04
N THR A 47 -13.03 7.83 0.91
CA THR A 47 -11.72 8.43 0.67
C THR A 47 -11.67 9.91 1.02
N ALA A 48 -12.69 10.69 0.63
CA ALA A 48 -12.70 12.14 0.90
C ALA A 48 -12.66 12.45 2.40
N ILE A 49 -13.35 11.66 3.21
CA ILE A 49 -13.40 11.83 4.68
C ILE A 49 -12.02 11.53 5.28
N ILE A 50 -11.43 10.42 4.88
CA ILE A 50 -10.11 10.00 5.38
C ILE A 50 -9.03 10.99 4.92
N LYS A 51 -9.10 11.44 3.65
CA LYS A 51 -8.16 12.41 3.10
C LYS A 51 -8.19 13.71 3.91
N ALA A 52 -9.38 14.25 4.19
CA ALA A 52 -9.52 15.50 4.94
C ALA A 52 -8.89 15.37 6.33
N ALA A 53 -9.18 14.27 7.04
CA ALA A 53 -8.62 14.04 8.37
C ALA A 53 -7.08 13.88 8.33
N THR A 54 -6.56 13.23 7.30
CA THR A 54 -5.13 13.02 7.10
C THR A 54 -4.41 14.36 6.89
N LEU A 55 -4.92 15.18 5.99
CA LEU A 55 -4.32 16.48 5.69
C LEU A 55 -4.40 17.42 6.89
N GLU A 56 -5.50 17.39 7.62
CA GLU A 56 -5.66 18.20 8.83
C GLU A 56 -4.63 17.84 9.89
N ALA A 57 -4.25 16.57 9.96
CA ALA A 57 -3.22 16.09 10.90
C ALA A 57 -1.79 16.38 10.44
N GLY A 58 -1.60 16.99 9.27
CA GLY A 58 -0.28 17.36 8.76
C GLY A 58 0.43 16.26 7.98
N LEU A 59 -0.26 15.18 7.64
CA LEU A 59 0.29 14.11 6.82
C LEU A 59 -0.05 14.33 5.35
N GLU A 60 0.71 13.68 4.44
CA GLU A 60 0.35 13.65 3.03
C GLU A 60 -0.57 12.48 2.74
N PHE A 61 -1.42 12.64 1.72
CA PHE A 61 -2.40 11.64 1.33
C PHE A 61 -2.38 11.45 -0.18
N ALA A 62 -2.45 10.20 -0.62
CA ALA A 62 -2.56 9.87 -2.04
C ALA A 62 -3.54 8.72 -2.24
N GLU A 63 -4.08 8.64 -3.44
CA GLU A 63 -5.01 7.61 -3.85
C GLU A 63 -4.41 6.79 -4.98
N ASN A 64 -4.51 5.48 -4.87
CA ASN A 64 -4.27 4.57 -5.98
C ASN A 64 -5.29 3.44 -5.85
N ILE A 65 -6.51 3.75 -6.25
CA ILE A 65 -7.70 2.93 -6.02
C ILE A 65 -7.77 1.80 -7.04
N PHE A 66 -7.91 0.57 -6.56
CA PHE A 66 -8.13 -0.57 -7.45
C PHE A 66 -8.86 -1.70 -6.72
N ASP A 67 -9.50 -2.56 -7.50
CA ASP A 67 -10.05 -3.82 -7.06
C ASP A 67 -9.47 -4.94 -7.94
N GLY A 68 -9.99 -6.17 -7.80
CA GLY A 68 -9.49 -7.29 -8.57
C GLY A 68 -9.67 -7.16 -10.09
N SER A 69 -10.67 -6.37 -10.53
CA SER A 69 -10.94 -6.18 -11.96
C SER A 69 -10.11 -5.07 -12.59
N SER A 70 -9.59 -4.14 -11.78
CA SER A 70 -8.85 -2.97 -12.27
C SER A 70 -7.36 -3.03 -11.97
N PHE A 71 -6.89 -4.10 -11.34
CA PHE A 71 -5.47 -4.28 -11.07
C PHE A 71 -4.70 -4.51 -12.37
N GLY A 72 -3.63 -3.76 -12.59
CA GLY A 72 -2.84 -3.87 -13.79
C GLY A 72 -1.60 -2.99 -13.73
N SER A 73 -0.87 -2.92 -14.86
CA SER A 73 0.40 -2.22 -14.96
C SER A 73 0.30 -0.73 -14.64
N ASP A 74 -0.82 -0.09 -14.96
CA ASP A 74 -1.05 1.33 -14.65
C ASP A 74 -1.09 1.56 -13.14
N LYS A 75 -1.76 0.69 -12.38
CA LYS A 75 -1.83 0.78 -10.92
C LYS A 75 -0.48 0.51 -10.28
N ILE A 76 0.27 -0.45 -10.82
CA ILE A 76 1.63 -0.77 -10.35
C ILE A 76 2.54 0.45 -10.55
N THR A 77 2.46 1.11 -11.71
CA THR A 77 3.26 2.30 -12.00
C THR A 77 2.94 3.43 -11.04
N ILE A 78 1.65 3.69 -10.80
CA ILE A 78 1.22 4.73 -9.87
C ILE A 78 1.76 4.45 -8.45
N GLN A 79 1.61 3.21 -7.98
CA GLN A 79 2.08 2.86 -6.62
C GLN A 79 3.61 3.00 -6.52
N THR A 80 4.34 2.57 -7.55
CA THR A 80 5.79 2.70 -7.61
C THR A 80 6.21 4.16 -7.49
N ASP A 81 5.56 5.04 -8.23
CA ASP A 81 5.86 6.47 -8.19
C ASP A 81 5.51 7.10 -6.84
N LEU A 82 4.38 6.71 -6.25
CA LEU A 82 3.98 7.19 -4.93
C LEU A 82 4.96 6.78 -3.84
N ILE A 83 5.44 5.54 -3.88
CA ILE A 83 6.42 5.03 -2.91
C ILE A 83 7.73 5.83 -2.99
N LYS A 84 8.14 6.22 -4.20
CA LYS A 84 9.37 7.01 -4.40
C LYS A 84 9.21 8.48 -3.97
N LYS A 85 8.01 9.02 -4.13
CA LYS A 85 7.75 10.46 -4.04
C LYS A 85 7.26 10.90 -2.67
N LEU A 86 6.41 10.11 -2.02
CA LEU A 86 5.81 10.49 -0.75
C LEU A 86 6.82 10.40 0.39
N PRO A 87 6.73 11.31 1.37
CA PRO A 87 7.53 11.17 2.59
C PRO A 87 7.25 9.84 3.28
N ASN A 88 8.33 9.16 3.68
CA ASN A 88 8.20 7.89 4.41
C ASN A 88 8.44 8.10 5.91
N PRO A 89 7.96 7.17 6.75
CA PRO A 89 7.24 5.93 6.45
C PRO A 89 5.82 6.17 5.91
N ILE A 90 5.41 5.30 4.99
CA ILE A 90 4.10 5.34 4.35
C ILE A 90 3.20 4.26 4.97
N LEU A 91 1.94 4.60 5.25
CA LEU A 91 0.90 3.63 5.60
C LEU A 91 -0.06 3.52 4.42
N ALA A 92 -0.19 2.32 3.85
CA ALA A 92 -1.17 2.05 2.81
C ALA A 92 -2.30 1.19 3.39
N TYR A 93 -3.55 1.49 3.04
CA TYR A 93 -4.67 0.72 3.56
C TYR A 93 -5.64 0.30 2.46
N CYS A 94 -6.34 -0.79 2.74
CA CYS A 94 -7.44 -1.29 1.93
C CYS A 94 -8.43 -1.97 2.88
N THR A 95 -9.08 -3.07 2.50
CA THR A 95 -10.02 -3.77 3.40
C THR A 95 -9.29 -4.49 4.53
N SER A 96 -8.27 -5.29 4.19
CA SER A 96 -7.52 -6.12 5.14
C SER A 96 -6.02 -5.83 5.16
N GLY A 97 -5.57 -4.97 4.27
CA GLY A 97 -4.14 -4.74 4.01
C GLY A 97 -3.59 -5.58 2.88
N ALA A 98 -4.32 -6.61 2.44
CA ALA A 98 -3.82 -7.55 1.43
C ALA A 98 -3.57 -6.90 0.06
N ARG A 99 -4.49 -6.04 -0.41
CA ARG A 99 -4.30 -5.31 -1.68
C ARG A 99 -3.11 -4.37 -1.61
N SER A 100 -2.97 -3.68 -0.48
CA SER A 100 -1.86 -2.76 -0.25
C SER A 100 -0.52 -3.50 -0.19
N ALA A 101 -0.50 -4.70 0.36
CA ALA A 101 0.68 -5.58 0.36
C ALA A 101 0.98 -6.10 -1.05
N LEU A 102 -0.05 -6.52 -1.77
CA LEU A 102 0.06 -7.01 -3.15
C LEU A 102 0.71 -5.98 -4.06
N ILE A 103 0.20 -4.76 -4.05
CA ILE A 103 0.70 -3.73 -4.96
C ILE A 103 2.10 -3.26 -4.56
N TRP A 104 2.44 -3.31 -3.27
CA TRP A 104 3.81 -3.07 -2.83
C TRP A 104 4.77 -4.10 -3.42
N ALA A 105 4.38 -5.38 -3.41
CA ALA A 105 5.20 -6.46 -3.97
C ALA A 105 5.48 -6.22 -5.45
N PHE A 106 4.46 -5.92 -6.23
CA PHE A 106 4.62 -5.62 -7.66
C PHE A 106 5.41 -4.33 -7.90
N ALA A 107 5.22 -3.31 -7.08
CA ALA A 107 5.97 -2.07 -7.20
C ALA A 107 7.47 -2.27 -6.99
N ASN A 108 7.85 -3.26 -6.18
CA ASN A 108 9.25 -3.53 -5.84
C ASN A 108 9.89 -4.67 -6.64
N ALA A 109 9.14 -5.34 -7.49
CA ALA A 109 9.69 -6.38 -8.38
C ALA A 109 10.72 -5.75 -9.32
N GLY A 110 11.93 -6.28 -9.33
CA GLY A 110 13.06 -5.71 -10.08
C GLY A 110 13.89 -4.70 -9.28
N ILE A 111 13.39 -4.26 -8.12
CA ILE A 111 14.12 -3.38 -7.19
C ILE A 111 14.63 -4.22 -6.03
N ILE A 112 13.78 -5.10 -5.51
CA ILE A 112 14.10 -6.07 -4.45
C ILE A 112 13.97 -7.46 -5.04
N GLU A 113 14.84 -8.38 -4.67
CA GLU A 113 14.75 -9.77 -5.15
C GLU A 113 13.41 -10.39 -4.74
N VAL A 114 12.81 -11.17 -5.65
CA VAL A 114 11.48 -11.75 -5.43
C VAL A 114 11.43 -12.64 -4.19
N ASP A 115 12.46 -13.44 -3.92
CA ASP A 115 12.50 -14.25 -2.70
C ASP A 115 12.42 -13.40 -1.44
N LYS A 116 13.10 -12.25 -1.44
CA LYS A 116 13.08 -11.32 -0.32
C LYS A 116 11.72 -10.64 -0.20
N ILE A 117 11.12 -10.23 -1.32
CA ILE A 117 9.76 -9.67 -1.33
C ILE A 117 8.78 -10.64 -0.66
N LEU A 118 8.78 -11.89 -1.09
CA LEU A 118 7.87 -12.90 -0.58
C LEU A 118 8.09 -13.19 0.91
N THR A 119 9.34 -13.16 1.36
CA THR A 119 9.68 -13.31 2.77
C THR A 119 9.15 -12.15 3.60
N MET A 120 9.36 -10.92 3.15
CA MET A 120 8.88 -9.71 3.83
C MET A 120 7.35 -9.71 3.95
N ILE A 121 6.67 -10.10 2.87
CA ILE A 121 5.20 -10.21 2.84
C ILE A 121 4.72 -11.27 3.85
N ARG A 122 5.37 -12.45 3.86
CA ARG A 122 5.02 -13.53 4.78
C ARG A 122 5.20 -13.10 6.24
N GLU A 123 6.30 -12.43 6.53
CA GLU A 123 6.58 -11.92 7.88
C GLU A 123 5.58 -10.87 8.33
N ALA A 124 4.99 -10.14 7.38
CA ALA A 124 3.94 -9.17 7.67
C ALA A 124 2.55 -9.81 7.85
N GLY A 125 2.43 -11.12 7.57
CA GLY A 125 1.19 -11.86 7.79
C GLY A 125 0.37 -12.13 6.53
N TYR A 126 0.95 -11.96 5.35
CA TYR A 126 0.26 -12.17 4.07
C TYR A 126 0.93 -13.26 3.26
N GLN A 127 0.19 -13.90 2.35
CA GLN A 127 0.71 -14.99 1.51
C GLN A 127 0.54 -14.61 0.04
N LEU A 128 1.66 -14.39 -0.64
CA LEU A 128 1.69 -14.06 -2.07
C LEU A 128 2.60 -15.01 -2.86
N ASP A 129 2.98 -16.15 -2.29
CA ASP A 129 3.88 -17.12 -2.95
C ASP A 129 3.33 -17.60 -4.29
N HIS A 130 2.00 -17.67 -4.42
CA HIS A 130 1.34 -18.05 -5.66
C HIS A 130 1.54 -17.06 -6.82
N LEU A 131 2.07 -15.87 -6.52
CA LEU A 131 2.32 -14.82 -7.51
C LEU A 131 3.81 -14.73 -7.90
N ARG A 132 4.63 -15.67 -7.46
CA ARG A 132 6.07 -15.69 -7.73
C ARG A 132 6.39 -15.49 -9.22
N ASP A 133 5.74 -16.24 -10.08
CA ASP A 133 6.04 -16.19 -11.52
C ASP A 133 5.74 -14.80 -12.11
N GLN A 134 4.63 -14.20 -11.73
CA GLN A 134 4.27 -12.86 -12.20
C GLN A 134 5.26 -11.82 -11.69
N LEU A 135 5.70 -11.93 -10.42
CA LEU A 135 6.69 -11.02 -9.85
C LEU A 135 8.03 -11.15 -10.54
N GLU A 136 8.46 -12.37 -10.82
CA GLU A 136 9.73 -12.62 -11.53
C GLU A 136 9.68 -12.13 -12.97
N GLN A 137 8.54 -12.33 -13.64
CA GLN A 137 8.36 -11.82 -15.00
C GLN A 137 8.45 -10.29 -15.04
N LEU A 138 7.80 -9.60 -14.13
CA LEU A 138 7.88 -8.14 -14.05
C LEU A 138 9.31 -7.68 -13.72
N ALA A 139 9.98 -8.37 -12.82
CA ALA A 139 11.37 -8.08 -12.47
C ALA A 139 12.29 -8.18 -13.70
N ARG A 140 12.12 -9.23 -14.51
CA ARG A 140 12.89 -9.39 -15.75
C ARG A 140 12.61 -8.26 -16.75
N THR A 141 11.35 -7.89 -16.89
CA THR A 141 10.95 -6.80 -17.79
C THR A 141 11.60 -5.49 -17.39
N ARG A 142 11.62 -5.19 -16.10
CA ARG A 142 12.24 -3.97 -15.58
C ARG A 142 13.76 -3.99 -15.70
N ALA A 143 14.37 -5.15 -15.60
CA ALA A 143 15.82 -5.28 -15.72
C ALA A 143 16.33 -4.98 -17.14
N ILE A 144 15.47 -5.18 -18.16
CA ILE A 144 15.81 -4.88 -19.56
C ILE A 144 15.75 -3.37 -19.82
N ASP A 145 14.85 -2.68 -19.17
CA ASP A 145 14.68 -1.24 -19.28
C ASP A 145 15.76 -0.51 -18.48
#